data_7fc84c1e9096878c948fa35d4679224f
#
_entry.id   7fc84c1e9096878c948fa35d4679224f
#
_cell.length_a   1.000
_cell.length_b   1.000
_cell.length_c   1.000
_cell.angle_alpha   90.00
_cell.angle_beta   90.00
_cell.angle_gamma   90.00
#
_symmetry.space_group_name_H-M   'P 1'
#
loop_
_entity.id
_entity.type
_entity.pdbx_description
1 polymer ?
#
loop_
_entity_poly.entity_id
_entity_poly.type
_entity_poly.pdbx_seq_one_letter_code
_entity_poly.pdbx_strand_id
1 'polypeptide(L)'
;MARREYIEKLRDVIFQRHACESSWVESLPVHDVFRDQIIWDGFVEVFNLSGHPKARIAYAWIDQEERPDTRELVETVLGIPPVDSPLSAVWASTTAASMRGL
;
A
#
# COMPACT_ATOMS: atom_id res chain seq x y z
N MET A 1 13.30 -10.63 6.54
CA MET A 1 12.25 -11.31 5.73
C MET A 1 12.73 -11.42 4.30
N ALA A 2 12.65 -12.58 3.70
CA ALA A 2 12.96 -12.73 2.29
C ALA A 2 11.92 -11.97 1.45
N ARG A 3 12.37 -11.39 0.33
CA ARG A 3 11.50 -10.58 -0.54
C ARG A 3 10.26 -11.34 -0.98
N ARG A 4 10.41 -12.63 -1.29
CA ARG A 4 9.30 -13.49 -1.71
C ARG A 4 8.22 -13.61 -0.65
N GLU A 5 8.62 -13.79 0.61
CA GLU A 5 7.69 -13.87 1.74
C GLU A 5 6.95 -12.56 1.94
N TYR A 6 7.63 -11.44 1.79
CA TYR A 6 7.05 -10.11 1.86
C TYR A 6 5.95 -9.93 0.80
N ILE A 7 6.25 -10.27 -0.45
CA ILE A 7 5.30 -10.16 -1.55
C ILE A 7 4.08 -11.07 -1.33
N GLU A 8 4.31 -12.31 -0.91
CA GLU A 8 3.20 -13.25 -0.64
C GLU A 8 2.31 -12.76 0.49
N LYS A 9 2.88 -12.16 1.52
CA LYS A 9 2.11 -11.57 2.61
C LYS A 9 1.20 -10.45 2.11
N LEU A 10 1.70 -9.57 1.25
CA LEU A 10 0.89 -8.50 0.67
C LEU A 10 -0.22 -9.06 -0.22
N ARG A 11 0.05 -10.10 -0.99
CA ARG A 11 -0.95 -10.77 -1.83
C ARG A 11 -2.07 -11.36 -0.99
N ASP A 12 -1.73 -11.99 0.12
CA ASP A 12 -2.72 -12.57 1.04
C ASP A 12 -3.64 -11.49 1.60
N VAL A 13 -3.08 -10.35 2.00
CA VAL A 13 -3.88 -9.24 2.52
C VAL A 13 -4.79 -8.65 1.44
N ILE A 14 -4.29 -8.50 0.22
CA ILE A 14 -5.10 -8.04 -0.91
C ILE A 14 -6.28 -8.99 -1.12
N PHE A 15 -6.03 -10.29 -1.10
CA PHE A 15 -7.09 -11.28 -1.24
C PHE A 15 -8.13 -11.17 -0.12
N GLN A 16 -7.68 -11.03 1.12
CA GLN A 16 -8.58 -10.94 2.27
C GLN A 16 -9.43 -9.67 2.24
N ARG A 17 -8.86 -8.55 1.84
CA ARG A 17 -9.55 -7.25 1.87
C ARG A 17 -10.40 -6.97 0.63
N HIS A 18 -9.97 -7.47 -0.52
CA HIS A 18 -10.57 -7.10 -1.80
C HIS A 18 -11.15 -8.29 -2.57
N ALA A 19 -11.01 -9.51 -2.05
CA ALA A 19 -11.58 -10.76 -2.59
C ALA A 19 -11.16 -11.00 -4.05
N CYS A 20 -9.91 -10.69 -4.41
CA CYS A 20 -9.40 -10.92 -5.75
C CYS A 20 -7.95 -11.40 -5.72
N GLU A 21 -7.56 -12.12 -6.78
CA GLU A 21 -6.20 -12.56 -6.96
C GLU A 21 -5.33 -11.41 -7.44
N SER A 22 -4.04 -11.47 -7.11
CA SER A 22 -3.08 -10.45 -7.52
C SER A 22 -1.76 -11.07 -7.96
N SER A 23 -1.06 -10.35 -8.83
CA SER A 23 0.30 -10.71 -9.24
C SER A 23 1.20 -9.48 -9.10
N TRP A 24 2.37 -9.68 -8.51
CA TRP A 24 3.33 -8.59 -8.31
C TRP A 24 3.90 -8.12 -9.64
N VAL A 25 3.98 -6.79 -9.81
CA VAL A 25 4.51 -6.15 -11.01
C VAL A 25 5.87 -5.53 -10.75
N GLU A 26 5.94 -4.63 -9.78
CA GLU A 26 7.17 -3.89 -9.51
C GLU A 26 7.13 -3.26 -8.13
N SER A 27 8.31 -2.87 -7.68
CA SER A 27 8.53 -2.13 -6.43
C SER A 27 8.99 -0.72 -6.81
N LEU A 28 8.28 0.29 -6.34
CA LEU A 28 8.58 1.68 -6.68
C LEU A 28 8.91 2.48 -5.42
N PRO A 29 10.03 3.23 -5.43
CA PRO A 29 10.35 4.10 -4.32
C PRO A 29 9.41 5.30 -4.31
N VAL A 30 8.96 5.67 -3.11
CA VAL A 30 8.17 6.88 -2.89
C VAL A 30 8.86 7.70 -1.82
N HIS A 31 9.11 8.96 -2.12
CA HIS A 31 9.76 9.88 -1.21
C HIS A 31 8.96 11.18 -1.21
N ASP A 32 8.23 11.42 -0.12
CA ASP A 32 7.36 12.57 0.02
C ASP A 32 7.97 13.55 1.02
N VAL A 33 8.28 14.77 0.53
CA VAL A 33 8.91 15.82 1.33
C VAL A 33 8.02 17.05 1.29
N PHE A 34 7.78 17.65 2.45
CA PHE A 34 7.04 18.90 2.57
C PHE A 34 7.76 19.82 3.56
N ARG A 35 8.13 21.00 3.09
CA ARG A 35 8.84 22.01 3.90
C ARG A 35 10.10 21.44 4.58
N ASP A 36 10.93 20.76 3.78
CA ASP A 36 12.19 20.14 4.22
C ASP A 36 12.02 19.01 5.24
N GLN A 37 10.78 18.54 5.46
CA GLN A 37 10.52 17.39 6.31
C GLN A 37 10.10 16.19 5.47
N ILE A 38 10.65 15.03 5.79
CA ILE A 38 10.23 13.77 5.16
C ILE A 38 8.89 13.39 5.75
N ILE A 39 7.84 13.41 4.90
CA ILE A 39 6.49 13.03 5.29
C ILE A 39 6.33 11.52 5.18
N TRP A 40 6.87 10.93 4.13
CA TRP A 40 6.82 9.49 3.91
C TRP A 40 7.99 9.08 3.03
N ASP A 41 8.58 7.93 3.34
CA ASP A 41 9.72 7.39 2.59
C ASP A 41 9.67 5.87 2.64
N GLY A 42 9.73 5.22 1.50
CA GLY A 42 9.69 3.77 1.44
C GLY A 42 9.42 3.25 0.03
N PHE A 43 9.08 1.97 -0.03
CA PHE A 43 8.76 1.30 -1.28
C PHE A 43 7.30 0.89 -1.28
N VAL A 44 6.61 1.17 -2.40
CA VAL A 44 5.24 0.72 -2.64
C VAL A 44 5.29 -0.40 -3.67
N GLU A 45 4.68 -1.54 -3.35
CA GLU A 45 4.59 -2.67 -4.25
C GLU A 45 3.36 -2.54 -5.12
N VAL A 46 3.52 -2.73 -6.42
CA VAL A 46 2.44 -2.62 -7.40
C VAL A 46 2.01 -4.01 -7.84
N PHE A 47 0.71 -4.25 -7.83
CA PHE A 47 0.10 -5.53 -8.19
C PHE A 47 -0.94 -5.35 -9.29
N ASN A 48 -0.97 -6.29 -10.23
CA ASN A 48 -2.10 -6.44 -11.12
C ASN A 48 -3.18 -7.26 -10.42
N LEU A 49 -4.42 -6.85 -10.55
CA LEU A 49 -5.57 -7.55 -9.99
C LEU A 49 -6.31 -8.35 -11.04
N SER A 50 -6.84 -9.50 -10.63
CA SER A 50 -7.66 -10.36 -11.47
C SER A 50 -9.00 -10.58 -10.77
N GLY A 51 -10.09 -10.27 -11.45
CA GLY A 51 -11.44 -10.51 -10.92
C GLY A 51 -12.05 -9.36 -10.11
N HIS A 52 -11.39 -8.22 -9.99
CA HIS A 52 -11.98 -7.07 -9.33
C HIS A 52 -12.86 -6.29 -10.32
N PRO A 53 -14.10 -5.91 -9.93
CA PRO A 53 -15.03 -5.26 -10.87
C PRO A 53 -14.66 -3.84 -11.27
N LYS A 54 -13.86 -3.13 -10.47
CA LYS A 54 -13.55 -1.71 -10.70
C LYS A 54 -12.07 -1.40 -10.82
N ALA A 55 -11.19 -2.20 -10.23
CA ALA A 55 -9.75 -1.92 -10.20
C ALA A 55 -8.97 -2.99 -10.94
N ARG A 56 -7.91 -2.56 -11.64
CA ARG A 56 -6.95 -3.45 -12.29
C ARG A 56 -5.62 -3.50 -11.58
N ILE A 57 -5.35 -2.54 -10.70
CA ILE A 57 -4.10 -2.37 -10.00
C ILE A 57 -4.38 -2.14 -8.52
N ALA A 58 -3.51 -2.68 -7.66
CA ALA A 58 -3.49 -2.36 -6.25
C ALA A 58 -2.07 -1.95 -5.85
N TYR A 59 -1.99 -1.05 -4.89
CA TYR A 59 -0.75 -0.63 -4.25
C TYR A 59 -0.74 -1.18 -2.84
N ALA A 60 0.38 -1.72 -2.41
CA ALA A 60 0.48 -2.30 -1.07
C ALA A 60 1.88 -2.10 -0.50
N TRP A 61 1.95 -1.93 0.81
CA TRP A 61 3.21 -1.82 1.54
C TRP A 61 2.98 -2.20 3.00
N ILE A 62 4.07 -2.46 3.71
CA ILE A 62 4.04 -2.64 5.16
C ILE A 62 4.49 -1.33 5.78
N ASP A 63 3.61 -0.75 6.60
CA ASP A 63 3.90 0.47 7.32
C ASP A 63 4.70 0.11 8.58
N GLN A 64 5.90 0.68 8.69
CA GLN A 64 6.77 0.45 9.83
C GLN A 64 6.54 1.53 10.90
N GLU A 65 5.37 1.56 11.48
CA GLU A 65 5.18 2.39 12.65
C GLU A 65 5.86 1.72 13.85
N GLU A 66 6.67 2.49 14.57
CA GLU A 66 7.25 2.06 15.83
C GLU A 66 6.14 1.98 16.88
N ARG A 67 5.53 0.80 16.98
CA ARG A 67 4.56 0.53 18.03
C ARG A 67 5.13 -0.49 19.01
N PRO A 68 4.84 -0.36 20.31
CA PRO A 68 5.34 -1.30 21.30
C PRO A 68 4.90 -2.74 21.09
N ASP A 69 3.82 -2.96 20.37
CA ASP A 69 3.26 -4.30 20.10
C ASP A 69 3.79 -4.94 18.83
N THR A 70 4.70 -4.30 18.13
CA THR A 70 5.38 -4.80 16.92
C THR A 70 4.47 -5.35 15.82
N ARG A 71 3.20 -4.95 15.78
CA ARG A 71 2.28 -5.38 14.71
C ARG A 71 2.63 -4.67 13.41
N GLU A 72 2.93 -5.46 12.40
CA GLU A 72 3.11 -4.95 11.05
C GLU A 72 1.75 -4.56 10.49
N LEU A 73 1.61 -3.29 10.09
CA LEU A 73 0.42 -2.79 9.45
C LEU A 73 0.60 -2.87 7.94
N VAL A 74 -0.16 -3.73 7.29
CA VAL A 74 -0.20 -3.79 5.84
C VAL A 74 -1.25 -2.81 5.34
N GLU A 75 -0.81 -1.87 4.49
CA GLU A 75 -1.72 -0.96 3.81
C GLU A 75 -1.95 -1.44 2.39
N THR A 76 -3.20 -1.39 1.95
CA THR A 76 -3.58 -1.70 0.58
C THR A 76 -4.49 -0.61 0.05
N VAL A 77 -4.23 -0.14 -1.17
CA VAL A 77 -5.04 0.89 -1.82
C VAL A 77 -5.32 0.45 -3.25
N LEU A 78 -6.59 0.46 -3.65
CA LEU A 78 -6.97 0.14 -5.01
C LEU A 78 -6.65 1.30 -5.95
N GLY A 79 -6.19 0.97 -7.15
CA GLY A 79 -5.93 1.95 -8.21
C GLY A 79 -7.21 2.39 -8.90
N ILE A 80 -8.10 3.03 -8.15
CA ILE A 80 -9.33 3.62 -8.65
C ILE A 80 -9.17 5.13 -8.60
N PRO A 81 -9.49 5.87 -9.67
CA PRO A 81 -9.35 7.33 -9.64
C PRO A 81 -9.99 7.95 -8.40
N PRO A 82 -9.36 8.93 -7.74
CA PRO A 82 -8.18 9.68 -8.17
C PRO A 82 -6.82 9.01 -7.89
N VAL A 83 -6.77 7.79 -7.38
CA VAL A 83 -5.52 7.08 -7.13
C VAL A 83 -4.98 6.53 -8.45
N ASP A 84 -3.87 7.09 -8.92
CA ASP A 84 -3.27 6.75 -10.22
C ASP A 84 -1.76 6.50 -10.15
N SER A 85 -1.18 6.54 -8.94
CA SER A 85 0.26 6.38 -8.76
C SER A 85 0.56 5.89 -7.34
N PRO A 86 1.78 5.35 -7.10
CA PRO A 86 2.18 4.99 -5.73
C PRO A 86 2.10 6.16 -4.75
N LEU A 87 2.49 7.36 -5.17
CA LEU A 87 2.44 8.53 -4.31
C LEU A 87 1.00 8.89 -3.93
N SER A 88 0.08 8.90 -4.90
CA SER A 88 -1.33 9.18 -4.62
C SER A 88 -1.96 8.10 -3.74
N ALA A 89 -1.50 6.85 -3.84
CA ALA A 89 -1.94 5.78 -2.95
C ALA A 89 -1.53 6.04 -1.51
N VAL A 90 -0.28 6.47 -1.29
CA VAL A 90 0.21 6.85 0.04
C VAL A 90 -0.60 8.01 0.61
N TRP A 91 -0.86 9.03 -0.18
CA TRP A 91 -1.70 10.17 0.26
C TRP A 91 -3.11 9.73 0.63
N ALA A 92 -3.74 8.86 -0.15
CA ALA A 92 -5.08 8.36 0.13
C ALA A 92 -5.11 7.60 1.47
N SER A 93 -4.13 6.77 1.71
CA SER A 93 -4.00 6.02 2.97
C SER A 93 -3.81 6.96 4.16
N THR A 94 -2.94 7.95 4.04
CA THR A 94 -2.67 8.92 5.10
C THR A 94 -3.92 9.77 5.41
N THR A 95 -4.63 10.22 4.39
CA THR A 95 -5.86 10.99 4.57
C THR A 95 -6.91 10.17 5.31
N ALA A 96 -7.12 8.92 4.91
CA ALA A 96 -8.07 8.03 5.57
C ALA A 96 -7.71 7.81 7.05
N ALA A 97 -6.42 7.62 7.35
CA ALA A 97 -5.94 7.46 8.72
C ALA A 97 -6.19 8.71 9.55
N SER A 98 -5.95 9.91 8.99
CA SER A 98 -6.21 11.18 9.67
C SER A 98 -7.69 11.35 9.98
N MET A 99 -8.57 11.01 9.05
CA MET A 99 -10.01 11.09 9.26
C MET A 99 -10.50 10.12 10.34
N ARG A 100 -9.89 8.94 10.42
CA ARG A 100 -10.23 7.96 11.45
C ARG A 100 -9.72 8.35 12.84
N GLY A 101 -8.69 9.19 12.92
CA GLY A 101 -8.11 9.68 14.15
C GLY A 101 -8.91 10.81 14.82
N LEU A 102 -9.95 11.26 14.18
CA LEU A 102 -10.84 12.26 14.75
C LEU A 102 -11.90 11.58 15.61
#